data_0f26f81410a4edc10e3a0c66781aba20
#
_entry.id   0f26f81410a4edc10e3a0c66781aba20
#
_cell.length_a   1.000
_cell.length_b   1.000
_cell.length_c   1.000
_cell.angle_alpha   90.00
_cell.angle_beta   90.00
_cell.angle_gamma   90.00
#
_symmetry.space_group_name_H-M   'P 1'
#
loop_
_entity.id
_entity.type
_entity.pdbx_description
1 polymer ?
#
loop_
_entity_poly.entity_id
_entity_poly.type
_entity_poly.pdbx_seq_one_letter_code
_entity_poly.pdbx_strand_id
1 'polypeptide(L)'
;MATMTTAIQFRTEGLAPCLRPSRLPALPWRDPHAVPPEKLAEFIASLTEACALNPDNADMRTCLGIAHAMNCDVYRSMDALEEARRMEPENFFAQLKYSELLFRLRIIDQAEEETARALDLARNEWELALACRQLSEVRRLRRKGLTRPRWTQSLRAPAIAFLLLLLGISWMYMVWK
;
A
#
# COMPACT_ATOMS: atom_id res chain seq x y z
N MET A 1 -19.81 14.35 -29.04
CA MET A 1 -18.87 13.33 -28.49
C MET A 1 -18.80 13.56 -26.99
N ALA A 2 -19.60 12.81 -26.24
CA ALA A 2 -19.69 12.94 -24.78
C ALA A 2 -18.64 12.01 -24.17
N THR A 3 -17.62 12.57 -23.54
CA THR A 3 -16.64 11.86 -22.74
C THR A 3 -17.34 11.30 -21.51
N MET A 4 -17.56 9.99 -21.51
CA MET A 4 -17.99 9.23 -20.34
C MET A 4 -16.87 9.27 -19.29
N THR A 5 -16.87 10.31 -18.46
CA THR A 5 -16.19 10.27 -17.18
C THR A 5 -17.03 9.41 -16.25
N THR A 6 -16.82 8.10 -16.31
CA THR A 6 -17.35 7.19 -15.32
C THR A 6 -16.59 7.45 -14.01
N ALA A 7 -17.00 8.49 -13.30
CA ALA A 7 -16.70 8.63 -11.90
C ALA A 7 -17.30 7.40 -11.24
N ILE A 8 -16.46 6.42 -10.89
CA ILE A 8 -16.83 5.44 -9.88
C ILE A 8 -16.97 6.28 -8.61
N GLN A 9 -18.19 6.82 -8.44
CA GLN A 9 -18.62 7.28 -7.14
C GLN A 9 -18.42 6.10 -6.22
N PHE A 10 -17.40 6.19 -5.37
CA PHE A 10 -17.34 5.36 -4.18
C PHE A 10 -18.68 5.57 -3.51
N ARG A 11 -19.52 4.55 -3.60
CA ARG A 11 -20.80 4.53 -2.94
C ARG A 11 -20.48 4.50 -1.46
N THR A 12 -20.39 5.68 -0.86
CA THR A 12 -20.24 5.89 0.58
C THR A 12 -21.46 5.40 1.36
N GLU A 13 -22.39 4.70 0.68
CA GLU A 13 -23.60 4.14 1.28
C GLU A 13 -23.32 2.99 2.25
N GLY A 14 -22.09 2.42 2.23
CA GLY A 14 -21.66 1.43 3.23
C GLY A 14 -20.68 1.98 4.27
N LEU A 15 -20.16 3.17 4.07
CA LEU A 15 -19.45 3.92 5.10
C LEU A 15 -20.52 4.54 5.99
N ALA A 16 -20.51 4.14 7.23
CA ALA A 16 -21.49 4.44 8.25
C ALA A 16 -22.13 5.83 8.13
N PRO A 17 -23.43 5.97 8.46
CA PRO A 17 -24.14 7.26 8.42
C PRO A 17 -23.50 8.38 9.25
N CYS A 18 -22.54 8.03 10.11
CA CYS A 18 -21.74 8.97 10.91
C CYS A 18 -20.68 9.76 10.09
N LEU A 19 -20.31 9.32 8.88
CA LEU A 19 -19.44 10.07 7.96
C LEU A 19 -20.20 11.16 7.17
N ARG A 20 -21.42 11.49 7.55
CA ARG A 20 -22.16 12.64 7.04
C ARG A 20 -22.19 13.81 8.02
N PRO A 21 -21.09 14.40 8.42
CA PRO A 21 -21.15 15.80 8.78
C PRO A 21 -21.29 16.52 7.43
N SER A 22 -22.36 17.25 7.27
CA SER A 22 -22.72 18.07 6.08
C SER A 22 -21.64 19.11 5.70
N ARG A 23 -20.46 19.04 6.27
CA ARG A 23 -19.34 19.96 6.14
C ARG A 23 -18.02 19.33 5.70
N LEU A 24 -17.93 18.00 5.61
CA LEU A 24 -16.68 17.39 5.13
C LEU A 24 -16.64 17.44 3.60
N PRO A 25 -15.62 18.05 3.00
CA PRO A 25 -15.51 18.09 1.54
C PRO A 25 -15.34 16.67 0.98
N ALA A 26 -16.07 16.35 -0.09
CA ALA A 26 -15.87 15.12 -0.83
C ALA A 26 -14.50 15.19 -1.52
N LEU A 27 -13.50 14.50 -0.98
CA LEU A 27 -12.19 14.40 -1.58
C LEU A 27 -12.12 13.20 -2.51
N PRO A 28 -11.51 13.34 -3.71
CA PRO A 28 -11.24 12.22 -4.58
C PRO A 28 -10.11 11.37 -3.98
N TRP A 29 -10.43 10.28 -3.32
CA TRP A 29 -9.49 9.37 -2.65
C TRP A 29 -8.57 8.59 -3.59
N ARG A 30 -8.68 8.80 -4.88
CA ARG A 30 -8.05 7.97 -5.90
C ARG A 30 -6.61 8.33 -6.22
N ASP A 31 -6.28 9.60 -6.17
CA ASP A 31 -4.94 10.10 -6.47
C ASP A 31 -4.56 11.19 -5.46
N PRO A 32 -3.60 10.92 -4.57
CA PRO A 32 -3.11 11.93 -3.63
C PRO A 32 -2.63 13.21 -4.32
N HIS A 33 -2.07 13.08 -5.53
CA HIS A 33 -1.55 14.22 -6.30
C HIS A 33 -2.66 15.03 -7.00
N ALA A 34 -3.87 14.49 -7.08
CA ALA A 34 -5.02 15.23 -7.63
C ALA A 34 -5.64 16.22 -6.66
N VAL A 35 -5.26 16.18 -5.37
CA VAL A 35 -5.78 17.04 -4.32
C VAL A 35 -4.76 18.12 -4.01
N PRO A 36 -5.11 19.41 -4.14
CA PRO A 36 -4.24 20.51 -3.71
C PRO A 36 -3.87 20.37 -2.23
N PRO A 37 -2.61 20.63 -1.85
CA PRO A 37 -2.14 20.46 -0.47
C PRO A 37 -2.93 21.29 0.55
N GLU A 38 -3.40 22.48 0.16
CA GLU A 38 -4.22 23.35 1.00
C GLU A 38 -5.57 22.67 1.35
N LYS A 39 -6.23 22.10 0.36
CA LYS A 39 -7.51 21.37 0.57
C LYS A 39 -7.34 20.11 1.39
N LEU A 40 -6.20 19.44 1.24
CA LEU A 40 -5.88 18.26 2.04
C LEU A 40 -5.63 18.67 3.51
N ALA A 41 -4.95 19.78 3.75
CA ALA A 41 -4.72 20.31 5.09
C ALA A 41 -6.03 20.72 5.78
N GLU A 42 -6.92 21.42 5.08
CA GLU A 42 -8.27 21.75 5.56
C GLU A 42 -9.08 20.50 5.91
N PHE A 43 -8.99 19.47 5.07
CA PHE A 43 -9.66 18.21 5.30
C PHE A 43 -9.13 17.47 6.52
N ILE A 44 -7.80 17.42 6.70
CA ILE A 44 -7.18 16.82 7.89
C ILE A 44 -7.63 17.57 9.15
N ALA A 45 -7.65 18.90 9.11
CA ALA A 45 -8.12 19.71 10.24
C ALA A 45 -9.59 19.39 10.58
N SER A 46 -10.47 19.34 9.57
CA SER A 46 -11.89 18.99 9.75
C SER A 46 -12.09 17.58 10.30
N LEU A 47 -11.31 16.60 9.83
CA LEU A 47 -11.35 15.24 10.36
C LEU A 47 -10.82 15.15 11.78
N THR A 48 -9.79 15.91 12.10
CA THR A 48 -9.24 15.95 13.47
C THR A 48 -10.27 16.50 14.45
N GLU A 49 -10.98 17.57 14.09
CA GLU A 49 -12.09 18.12 14.88
C GLU A 49 -13.24 17.11 15.00
N ALA A 50 -13.61 16.45 13.90
CA ALA A 50 -14.66 15.44 13.90
C ALA A 50 -14.32 14.24 14.79
N CYS A 51 -13.07 13.78 14.80
CA CYS A 51 -12.56 12.72 15.68
C CYS A 51 -12.56 13.18 17.16
N ALA A 52 -12.29 14.45 17.44
CA ALA A 52 -12.35 14.96 18.80
C ALA A 52 -13.79 15.03 19.34
N LEU A 53 -14.76 15.32 18.47
CA LEU A 53 -16.19 15.32 18.82
C LEU A 53 -16.79 13.91 18.91
N ASN A 54 -16.18 12.93 18.23
CA ASN A 54 -16.64 11.54 18.20
C ASN A 54 -15.46 10.61 18.44
N PRO A 55 -14.94 10.53 19.68
CA PRO A 55 -13.71 9.80 19.98
C PRO A 55 -13.81 8.30 19.71
N ASP A 56 -15.00 7.72 19.78
CA ASP A 56 -15.22 6.28 19.62
C ASP A 56 -15.55 5.86 18.18
N ASN A 57 -15.39 6.76 17.20
CA ASN A 57 -15.69 6.47 15.81
C ASN A 57 -14.45 5.96 15.04
N ALA A 58 -14.34 4.64 14.88
CA ALA A 58 -13.25 4.00 14.18
C ALA A 58 -13.19 4.36 12.69
N ASP A 59 -14.33 4.59 12.04
CA ASP A 59 -14.39 4.96 10.62
C ASP A 59 -13.82 6.36 10.38
N MET A 60 -14.17 7.32 11.24
CA MET A 60 -13.59 8.67 11.15
C MET A 60 -12.08 8.63 11.38
N ARG A 61 -11.64 7.83 12.32
CA ARG A 61 -10.22 7.65 12.61
C ARG A 61 -9.49 6.98 11.45
N THR A 62 -10.13 6.01 10.80
CA THR A 62 -9.61 5.40 9.56
C THR A 62 -9.48 6.43 8.44
N CYS A 63 -10.49 7.30 8.26
CA CYS A 63 -10.43 8.39 7.29
C CYS A 63 -9.30 9.38 7.59
N LEU A 64 -9.09 9.73 8.86
CA LEU A 64 -7.98 10.58 9.28
C LEU A 64 -6.63 9.94 8.97
N GLY A 65 -6.47 8.63 9.22
CA GLY A 65 -5.27 7.88 8.88
C GLY A 65 -5.00 7.88 7.37
N ILE A 66 -6.03 7.71 6.54
CA ILE A 66 -5.90 7.80 5.08
C ILE A 66 -5.49 9.22 4.65
N ALA A 67 -6.08 10.26 5.22
CA ALA A 67 -5.76 11.64 4.91
C ALA A 67 -4.29 11.98 5.26
N HIS A 68 -3.79 11.50 6.39
CA HIS A 68 -2.38 11.61 6.75
C HIS A 68 -1.47 10.84 5.78
N ALA A 69 -1.86 9.63 5.34
CA ALA A 69 -1.12 8.89 4.33
C ALA A 69 -1.04 9.63 2.99
N MET A 70 -2.11 10.32 2.58
CA MET A 70 -2.13 11.18 1.39
C MET A 70 -1.20 12.40 1.55
N ASN A 71 -1.09 12.93 2.75
CA ASN A 71 -0.16 14.03 3.09
C ASN A 71 1.28 13.55 3.32
N CYS A 72 1.58 12.29 3.07
CA CYS A 72 2.89 11.68 3.34
C CYS A 72 3.31 11.71 4.82
N ASP A 73 2.40 11.95 5.74
CA ASP A 73 2.63 11.90 7.17
C ASP A 73 2.42 10.47 7.68
N VAL A 74 3.46 9.67 7.51
CA VAL A 74 3.42 8.22 7.77
C VAL A 74 3.14 7.91 9.24
N TYR A 75 3.76 8.64 10.16
CA TYR A 75 3.62 8.36 11.59
C TYR A 75 2.19 8.60 12.08
N ARG A 76 1.62 9.76 11.77
CA ARG A 76 0.23 10.05 12.13
C ARG A 76 -0.77 9.15 11.43
N SER A 77 -0.47 8.74 10.20
CA SER A 77 -1.29 7.76 9.49
C SER A 77 -1.30 6.41 10.19
N MET A 78 -0.11 5.94 10.60
CA MET A 78 0.05 4.66 11.31
C MET A 78 -0.72 4.70 12.63
N ASP A 79 -0.47 5.72 13.46
CA ASP A 79 -1.11 5.88 14.76
C ASP A 79 -2.65 5.89 14.64
N ALA A 80 -3.19 6.66 13.67
CA ALA A 80 -4.63 6.74 13.49
C ALA A 80 -5.25 5.42 13.02
N LEU A 81 -4.58 4.68 12.11
CA LEU A 81 -5.07 3.39 11.63
C LEU A 81 -4.95 2.29 12.68
N GLU A 82 -3.87 2.27 13.48
CA GLU A 82 -3.71 1.34 14.58
C GLU A 82 -4.76 1.58 15.67
N GLU A 83 -5.03 2.83 15.97
CA GLU A 83 -6.07 3.18 16.93
C GLU A 83 -7.46 2.77 16.42
N ALA A 84 -7.78 3.02 15.17
CA ALA A 84 -9.04 2.59 14.55
C ALA A 84 -9.23 1.06 14.65
N ARG A 85 -8.19 0.28 14.38
CA ARG A 85 -8.20 -1.18 14.51
C ARG A 85 -8.36 -1.65 15.95
N ARG A 86 -7.78 -0.92 16.91
CA ARG A 86 -7.94 -1.24 18.34
C ARG A 86 -9.35 -0.97 18.84
N MET A 87 -9.97 0.09 18.34
CA MET A 87 -11.35 0.44 18.67
C MET A 87 -12.36 -0.57 18.10
N GLU A 88 -12.14 -0.95 16.85
CA GLU A 88 -12.99 -1.87 16.12
C GLU A 88 -12.15 -2.94 15.38
N PRO A 89 -11.80 -4.06 16.05
CA PRO A 89 -10.95 -5.11 15.45
C PRO A 89 -11.58 -5.79 14.23
N GLU A 90 -12.90 -5.75 14.11
CA GLU A 90 -13.65 -6.30 12.97
C GLU A 90 -13.89 -5.30 11.83
N ASN A 91 -13.33 -4.09 11.92
CA ASN A 91 -13.46 -3.08 10.89
C ASN A 91 -12.59 -3.44 9.69
N PHE A 92 -13.24 -3.93 8.62
CA PHE A 92 -12.59 -4.30 7.38
C PHE A 92 -11.73 -3.17 6.79
N PHE A 93 -12.28 -1.93 6.78
CA PHE A 93 -11.57 -0.81 6.16
C PHE A 93 -10.34 -0.37 6.93
N ALA A 94 -10.44 -0.31 8.25
CA ALA A 94 -9.28 0.01 9.09
C ALA A 94 -8.17 -1.01 8.88
N GLN A 95 -8.52 -2.29 8.84
CA GLN A 95 -7.60 -3.40 8.61
C GLN A 95 -6.98 -3.34 7.21
N LEU A 96 -7.80 -3.16 6.18
CA LEU A 96 -7.33 -3.09 4.79
C LEU A 96 -6.42 -1.88 4.57
N LYS A 97 -6.79 -0.69 5.10
CA LYS A 97 -6.00 0.54 4.92
C LYS A 97 -4.68 0.50 5.68
N TYR A 98 -4.65 -0.15 6.82
CA TYR A 98 -3.41 -0.40 7.53
C TYR A 98 -2.47 -1.30 6.70
N SER A 99 -2.97 -2.41 6.16
CA SER A 99 -2.18 -3.28 5.28
C SER A 99 -1.69 -2.57 4.02
N GLU A 100 -2.51 -1.68 3.44
CA GLU A 100 -2.15 -0.86 2.28
C GLU A 100 -1.02 0.12 2.62
N LEU A 101 -1.05 0.73 3.81
CA LEU A 101 0.03 1.59 4.29
C LEU A 101 1.34 0.80 4.44
N LEU A 102 1.32 -0.37 5.09
CA LEU A 102 2.49 -1.25 5.21
C LEU A 102 3.06 -1.63 3.83
N PHE A 103 2.19 -1.93 2.87
CA PHE A 103 2.60 -2.23 1.49
C PHE A 103 3.33 -1.04 0.84
N ARG A 104 2.84 0.18 1.02
CA ARG A 104 3.50 1.40 0.53
C ARG A 104 4.85 1.63 1.19
N LEU A 105 4.97 1.30 2.46
CA LEU A 105 6.23 1.36 3.23
C LEU A 105 7.20 0.22 2.90
N ARG A 106 6.82 -0.69 2.00
CA ARG A 106 7.63 -1.87 1.62
C ARG A 106 7.84 -2.89 2.74
N ILE A 107 7.01 -2.88 3.76
CA ILE A 107 7.00 -3.87 4.84
C ILE A 107 6.13 -5.06 4.38
N ILE A 108 6.66 -5.82 3.40
CA ILE A 108 5.87 -6.74 2.56
C ILE A 108 5.32 -7.91 3.36
N ASP A 109 6.10 -8.49 4.27
CA ASP A 109 5.68 -9.66 5.03
C ASP A 109 4.51 -9.32 5.97
N GLN A 110 4.59 -8.21 6.68
CA GLN A 110 3.48 -7.72 7.52
C GLN A 110 2.28 -7.28 6.66
N ALA A 111 2.52 -6.62 5.52
CA ALA A 111 1.44 -6.25 4.61
C ALA A 111 0.68 -7.48 4.11
N GLU A 112 1.35 -8.62 3.82
CA GLU A 112 0.69 -9.86 3.42
C GLU A 112 -0.17 -10.42 4.55
N GLU A 113 0.37 -10.48 5.77
CA GLU A 113 -0.34 -10.97 6.94
C GLU A 113 -1.58 -10.13 7.26
N GLU A 114 -1.42 -8.81 7.29
CA GLU A 114 -2.53 -7.90 7.61
C GLU A 114 -3.58 -7.84 6.49
N THR A 115 -3.17 -8.06 5.22
CA THR A 115 -4.13 -8.20 4.12
C THR A 115 -4.90 -9.51 4.20
N ALA A 116 -4.26 -10.60 4.65
CA ALA A 116 -4.95 -11.86 4.88
C ALA A 116 -6.00 -11.73 5.99
N ARG A 117 -5.67 -11.02 7.08
CA ARG A 117 -6.66 -10.69 8.13
C ARG A 117 -7.83 -9.85 7.58
N ALA A 118 -7.56 -8.89 6.71
CA ALA A 118 -8.62 -8.12 6.06
C ALA A 118 -9.53 -9.04 5.20
N LEU A 119 -8.95 -10.05 4.55
CA LEU A 119 -9.71 -11.02 3.77
C LEU A 119 -10.70 -11.80 4.65
N ASP A 120 -10.28 -12.20 5.84
CA ASP A 120 -11.12 -12.92 6.81
C ASP A 120 -12.26 -12.03 7.36
N LEU A 121 -12.07 -10.72 7.37
CA LEU A 121 -13.07 -9.74 7.82
C LEU A 121 -14.06 -9.32 6.75
N ALA A 122 -13.84 -9.71 5.48
CA ALA A 122 -14.70 -9.31 4.36
C ALA A 122 -16.10 -9.90 4.50
N ARG A 123 -17.13 -9.06 4.47
CA ARG A 123 -18.53 -9.42 4.67
C ARG A 123 -19.34 -9.50 3.37
N ASN A 124 -18.79 -8.98 2.29
CA ASN A 124 -19.46 -8.95 0.99
C ASN A 124 -18.46 -9.15 -0.16
N GLU A 125 -18.97 -9.47 -1.35
CA GLU A 125 -18.15 -9.75 -2.53
C GLU A 125 -17.23 -8.59 -2.93
N TRP A 126 -17.66 -7.36 -2.71
CA TRP A 126 -16.86 -6.19 -3.04
C TRP A 126 -15.65 -6.03 -2.10
N GLU A 127 -15.85 -6.19 -0.80
CA GLU A 127 -14.76 -6.20 0.21
C GLU A 127 -13.78 -7.35 -0.07
N LEU A 128 -14.32 -8.53 -0.35
CA LEU A 128 -13.54 -9.69 -0.74
C LEU A 128 -12.68 -9.40 -1.97
N ALA A 129 -13.26 -8.81 -3.02
CA ALA A 129 -12.54 -8.46 -4.23
C ALA A 129 -11.43 -7.44 -3.98
N LEU A 130 -11.66 -6.44 -3.09
CA LEU A 130 -10.64 -5.47 -2.71
C LEU A 130 -9.46 -6.13 -1.98
N ALA A 131 -9.75 -6.96 -0.97
CA ALA A 131 -8.71 -7.66 -0.22
C ALA A 131 -7.93 -8.64 -1.10
N CYS A 132 -8.61 -9.39 -1.98
CA CYS A 132 -7.96 -10.29 -2.95
C CYS A 132 -7.04 -9.52 -3.90
N ARG A 133 -7.48 -8.37 -4.41
CA ARG A 133 -6.66 -7.51 -5.27
C ARG A 133 -5.42 -7.04 -4.53
N GLN A 134 -5.56 -6.53 -3.33
CA GLN A 134 -4.44 -6.08 -2.49
C GLN A 134 -3.47 -7.23 -2.22
N LEU A 135 -3.97 -8.40 -1.82
CA LEU A 135 -3.15 -9.58 -1.55
C LEU A 135 -2.35 -10.03 -2.79
N SER A 136 -2.99 -9.98 -3.96
CA SER A 136 -2.33 -10.32 -5.22
C SER A 136 -1.17 -9.39 -5.54
N GLU A 137 -1.32 -8.08 -5.30
CA GLU A 137 -0.26 -7.08 -5.51
C GLU A 137 0.90 -7.26 -4.51
N VAL A 138 0.58 -7.50 -3.23
CA VAL A 138 1.58 -7.77 -2.18
C VAL A 138 2.41 -9.00 -2.55
N ARG A 139 1.76 -10.11 -2.90
CA ARG A 139 2.42 -11.36 -3.32
C ARG A 139 3.23 -11.20 -4.60
N ARG A 140 2.73 -10.42 -5.55
CA ARG A 140 3.47 -10.10 -6.78
C ARG A 140 4.77 -9.35 -6.46
N LEU A 141 4.72 -8.37 -5.56
CA LEU A 141 5.91 -7.61 -5.16
C LEU A 141 6.90 -8.48 -4.39
N ARG A 142 6.41 -9.33 -3.46
CA ARG A 142 7.23 -10.30 -2.73
C ARG A 142 7.99 -11.23 -3.68
N ARG A 143 7.32 -11.80 -4.68
CA ARG A 143 7.96 -12.66 -5.68
C ARG A 143 9.04 -11.90 -6.47
N LYS A 144 8.79 -10.65 -6.85
CA LYS A 144 9.80 -9.82 -7.54
C LYS A 144 11.01 -9.53 -6.65
N GLY A 145 10.81 -9.32 -5.36
CA GLY A 145 11.91 -9.13 -4.40
C GLY A 145 12.75 -10.38 -4.17
N LEU A 146 12.16 -11.58 -4.32
CA LEU A 146 12.86 -12.85 -4.22
C LEU A 146 13.64 -13.22 -5.49
N THR A 147 13.31 -12.64 -6.65
CA THR A 147 14.09 -12.83 -7.87
C THR A 147 15.37 -12.02 -7.78
N ARG A 148 16.51 -12.71 -7.63
CA ARG A 148 17.83 -12.05 -7.64
C ARG A 148 18.00 -11.29 -8.96
N PRO A 149 18.37 -10.00 -8.94
CA PRO A 149 18.69 -9.25 -10.15
C PRO A 149 19.76 -10.01 -10.96
N ARG A 150 19.65 -9.99 -12.27
CA ARG A 150 20.62 -10.68 -13.15
C ARG A 150 22.08 -10.31 -12.89
N TRP A 151 22.34 -9.09 -12.44
CA TRP A 151 23.68 -8.60 -12.12
C TRP A 151 24.25 -9.15 -10.81
N THR A 152 23.43 -9.79 -9.95
CA THR A 152 23.89 -10.51 -8.74
C THR A 152 24.12 -12.01 -9.00
N GLN A 153 23.93 -12.49 -10.25
CA GLN A 153 24.31 -13.84 -10.61
C GLN A 153 25.82 -13.98 -10.44
N SER A 154 26.22 -15.07 -9.79
CA SER A 154 27.62 -15.26 -9.42
C SER A 154 28.54 -15.12 -10.63
N LEU A 155 29.52 -14.24 -10.57
CA LEU A 155 30.56 -14.09 -11.58
C LEU A 155 31.47 -15.32 -11.71
N ARG A 156 31.17 -16.41 -10.98
CA ARG A 156 31.98 -17.64 -10.99
C ARG A 156 32.08 -18.25 -12.38
N ALA A 157 30.99 -18.33 -13.13
CA ALA A 157 31.01 -18.91 -14.48
C ALA A 157 31.88 -18.09 -15.46
N PRO A 158 31.72 -16.76 -15.59
CA PRO A 158 32.60 -15.96 -16.45
C PRO A 158 34.05 -15.91 -15.93
N ALA A 159 34.27 -15.91 -14.60
CA ALA A 159 35.61 -15.95 -14.04
C ALA A 159 36.36 -17.27 -14.36
N ILE A 160 35.65 -18.41 -14.25
CA ILE A 160 36.21 -19.72 -14.62
C ILE A 160 36.53 -19.76 -16.13
N ALA A 161 35.60 -19.28 -16.96
CA ALA A 161 35.81 -19.23 -18.41
C ALA A 161 37.04 -18.36 -18.79
N PHE A 162 37.22 -17.21 -18.14
CA PHE A 162 38.35 -16.34 -18.36
C PHE A 162 39.65 -16.98 -17.89
N LEU A 163 39.64 -17.68 -16.75
CA LEU A 163 40.81 -18.41 -16.26
C LEU A 163 41.22 -19.55 -17.16
N LEU A 164 40.29 -20.31 -17.70
CA LEU A 164 40.55 -21.37 -18.70
C LEU A 164 41.13 -20.81 -20.01
N LEU A 165 40.64 -19.64 -20.41
CA LEU A 165 41.15 -18.97 -21.63
C LEU A 165 42.61 -18.51 -21.43
N LEU A 166 42.97 -17.96 -20.27
CA LEU A 166 44.33 -17.57 -19.89
C LEU A 166 45.27 -18.79 -19.85
N LEU A 167 44.80 -19.91 -19.26
CA LEU A 167 45.57 -21.15 -19.25
C LEU A 167 45.78 -21.72 -20.63
N GLY A 168 44.79 -21.67 -21.53
CA GLY A 168 44.91 -22.08 -22.91
C GLY A 168 45.93 -21.24 -23.70
N ILE A 169 45.90 -19.93 -23.55
CA ILE A 169 46.90 -19.03 -24.15
C ILE A 169 48.32 -19.31 -23.63
N SER A 170 48.45 -19.51 -22.34
CA SER A 170 49.77 -19.83 -21.72
C SER A 170 50.30 -21.16 -22.21
N TRP A 171 49.44 -22.18 -22.35
CA TRP A 171 49.80 -23.48 -22.91
C TRP A 171 50.25 -23.35 -24.37
N MET A 172 49.50 -22.61 -25.19
CA MET A 172 49.84 -22.40 -26.60
C MET A 172 51.19 -21.67 -26.74
N TYR A 173 51.50 -20.71 -25.87
CA TYR A 173 52.78 -20.02 -25.86
C TYR A 173 53.96 -20.94 -25.50
N MET A 174 53.74 -21.87 -24.55
CA MET A 174 54.75 -22.85 -24.15
C MET A 174 55.06 -23.86 -25.26
N VAL A 175 54.05 -24.27 -26.05
CA VAL A 175 54.22 -25.28 -27.12
C VAL A 175 54.87 -24.65 -28.38
N TRP A 176 54.72 -23.35 -28.55
CA TRP A 176 55.26 -22.66 -29.76
C TRP A 176 56.70 -22.11 -29.55
N LYS A 177 57.24 -22.18 -28.36
CA LYS A 177 58.59 -21.77 -28.02
C LYS A 177 59.53 -22.98 -27.99
#